data_32534da4f4d716b246debd5445c2764f
#
_entry.id   32534da4f4d716b246debd5445c2764f
#
_cell.length_a   1.000
_cell.length_b   1.000
_cell.length_c   1.000
_cell.angle_alpha   90.00
_cell.angle_beta   90.00
_cell.angle_gamma   90.00
#
_symmetry.space_group_name_H-M   'P 1'
#
loop_
_entity.id
_entity.type
_entity.pdbx_description
1 polymer ?
#
loop_
_entity_poly.entity_id
_entity_poly.type
_entity_poly.pdbx_seq_one_letter_code
_entity_poly.pdbx_strand_id
1 'polypeptide(L)'
;NQDHIALHDAVRLSTRRWPSPAIVLGVEPPISSSDFDGNVFCEVGQSWASKVAAVTAYQNLLDRPYMCEEYLQTRASWWAQVAGQPGALMEAFELAVWRPAGACGVHG
;
A
#
# COMPACT_ATOMS: atom_id res chain seq x y z
N ASN A 1 -2.76 11.92 10.34
CA ASN A 1 -1.57 11.95 11.18
C ASN A 1 -0.49 12.83 10.56
N GLN A 2 -0.05 13.82 11.29
CA GLN A 2 0.91 14.80 10.78
C GLN A 2 2.26 14.19 10.44
N ASP A 3 2.68 13.20 11.19
CA ASP A 3 3.97 12.53 10.93
C ASP A 3 3.93 11.76 9.61
N HIS A 4 2.82 11.12 9.33
CA HIS A 4 2.66 10.40 8.07
C HIS A 4 2.63 11.35 6.88
N ILE A 5 1.97 12.49 7.02
CA ILE A 5 1.93 13.52 5.97
C ILE A 5 3.33 14.07 5.71
N ALA A 6 4.06 14.39 6.77
CA ALA A 6 5.41 14.93 6.64
C ALA A 6 6.35 13.91 5.95
N LEU A 7 6.25 12.64 6.32
CA LEU A 7 7.04 11.60 5.71
C LEU A 7 6.69 11.43 4.23
N HIS A 8 5.41 11.42 3.91
CA HIS A 8 4.94 11.31 2.53
C HIS A 8 5.50 12.43 1.66
N ASP A 9 5.43 13.67 2.15
CA ASP A 9 5.92 14.82 1.41
C ASP A 9 7.44 14.77 1.25
N ALA A 10 8.16 14.36 2.30
CA ALA A 10 9.62 14.25 2.24
C ALA A 10 10.06 13.21 1.21
N VAL A 11 9.38 12.06 1.16
CA VAL A 11 9.70 11.02 0.19
C VAL A 11 9.45 11.51 -1.23
N ARG A 12 8.35 12.20 -1.47
CA ARG A 12 8.04 12.71 -2.80
C ARG A 12 9.06 13.75 -3.26
N LEU A 13 9.48 14.61 -2.38
CA LEU A 13 10.49 15.61 -2.70
C LEU A 13 11.85 14.97 -2.99
N SER A 14 12.24 13.99 -2.19
CA SER A 14 13.49 13.27 -2.40
C SER A 14 13.55 12.61 -3.75
N THR A 15 12.49 11.91 -4.13
CA THR A 15 12.46 11.14 -5.36
C THR A 15 12.47 12.04 -6.60
N ARG A 16 11.99 13.26 -6.50
CA ARG A 16 12.06 14.21 -7.61
C ARG A 16 13.48 14.63 -7.96
N ARG A 17 14.32 14.71 -6.96
CA ARG A 17 15.69 15.19 -7.14
C ARG A 17 16.68 14.08 -7.44
N TRP A 18 16.25 12.85 -7.28
CA TRP A 18 17.15 11.74 -7.42
C TRP A 18 17.32 11.37 -8.89
N PRO A 19 18.52 11.33 -9.41
CA PRO A 19 18.73 10.92 -10.80
C PRO A 19 18.59 9.41 -10.98
N SER A 20 18.60 8.67 -9.89
CA SER A 20 18.51 7.21 -9.93
C SER A 20 17.11 6.74 -10.22
N PRO A 21 16.95 5.53 -10.74
CA PRO A 21 15.64 4.93 -10.89
C PRO A 21 14.90 4.87 -9.56
N ALA A 22 13.60 5.12 -9.62
CA ALA A 22 12.76 5.07 -8.42
C ALA A 22 11.37 4.58 -8.77
N ILE A 23 10.86 3.69 -7.95
CA ILE A 23 9.46 3.29 -7.96
C ILE A 23 8.95 3.59 -6.56
N VAL A 24 7.93 4.42 -6.45
CA VAL A 24 7.37 4.80 -5.16
C VAL A 24 5.90 4.42 -5.13
N LEU A 25 5.54 3.60 -4.17
CA LEU A 25 4.17 3.16 -3.97
C LEU A 25 3.69 3.69 -2.62
N GLY A 26 2.53 4.32 -2.63
CA GLY A 26 1.85 4.69 -1.39
C GLY A 26 1.01 3.53 -0.89
N VAL A 27 0.98 3.34 0.42
CA VAL A 27 0.17 2.29 1.03
C VAL A 27 -1.15 2.86 1.50
N GLU A 28 -2.16 2.01 1.56
CA GLU A 28 -3.45 2.42 2.10
C GLU A 28 -3.30 2.75 3.58
N PRO A 29 -3.79 3.91 4.03
CA PRO A 29 -3.74 4.23 5.46
C PRO A 29 -4.66 3.30 6.25
N PRO A 30 -4.42 3.13 7.56
CA PRO A 30 -5.24 2.22 8.38
C PRO A 30 -6.73 2.53 8.31
N ILE A 31 -7.08 3.80 8.27
CA ILE A 31 -8.44 4.22 7.97
C ILE A 31 -8.38 4.82 6.58
N SER A 32 -9.00 4.13 5.64
CA SER A 32 -8.94 4.55 4.23
C SER A 32 -9.55 5.94 4.06
N SER A 33 -8.92 6.75 3.25
CA SER A 33 -9.42 8.08 2.93
C SER A 33 -9.83 8.14 1.46
N SER A 34 -10.64 9.14 1.15
CA SER A 34 -11.07 9.36 -0.24
C SER A 34 -9.93 9.77 -1.15
N ASP A 35 -8.80 10.18 -0.57
CA ASP A 35 -7.66 10.61 -1.37
C ASP A 35 -6.75 9.46 -1.79
N PHE A 36 -6.97 8.27 -1.24
CA PHE A 36 -6.16 7.11 -1.62
C PHE A 36 -6.69 6.50 -2.90
N ASP A 37 -5.86 6.49 -3.93
CA ASP A 37 -6.21 5.92 -5.22
C ASP A 37 -5.46 4.61 -5.43
N GLY A 38 -6.03 3.51 -4.99
CA GLY A 38 -5.43 2.18 -5.16
C GLY A 38 -5.48 1.74 -6.61
N ASN A 39 -4.34 1.69 -7.25
CA ASN A 39 -4.23 1.35 -8.66
C ASN A 39 -3.16 0.30 -8.97
N VAL A 40 -2.43 -0.17 -7.98
CA VAL A 40 -1.51 -1.28 -8.10
C VAL A 40 -1.96 -2.35 -7.11
N PHE A 41 -2.17 -3.57 -7.58
CA PHE A 41 -2.75 -4.62 -6.75
C PHE A 41 -1.79 -5.79 -6.61
N CYS A 42 -1.71 -6.32 -5.39
CA CYS A 42 -0.83 -7.44 -5.08
C CYS A 42 -1.63 -8.50 -4.33
N GLU A 43 -1.62 -9.73 -4.82
CA GLU A 43 -2.28 -10.82 -4.13
C GLU A 43 -1.46 -11.24 -2.93
N VAL A 44 -2.10 -11.31 -1.77
CA VAL A 44 -1.41 -11.55 -0.51
C VAL A 44 -1.91 -12.80 0.22
N GLY A 45 -2.63 -13.68 -0.48
CA GLY A 45 -3.19 -14.88 0.14
C GLY A 45 -2.14 -15.76 0.81
N GLN A 46 -0.98 -15.94 0.17
CA GLN A 46 0.06 -16.78 0.71
C GLN A 46 0.71 -16.21 1.97
N SER A 47 0.73 -14.90 2.10
CA SER A 47 1.32 -14.24 3.28
C SER A 47 0.27 -13.75 4.27
N TRP A 48 -0.97 -14.14 4.08
CA TRP A 48 -2.08 -13.61 4.88
C TRP A 48 -1.92 -13.90 6.36
N ALA A 49 -1.57 -15.15 6.70
CA ALA A 49 -1.39 -15.52 8.11
C ALA A 49 -0.28 -14.70 8.78
N SER A 50 0.81 -14.45 8.06
CA SER A 50 1.91 -13.63 8.57
C SER A 50 1.48 -12.19 8.79
N LYS A 51 0.69 -11.64 7.86
CA LYS A 51 0.17 -10.28 7.99
C LYS A 51 -0.74 -10.16 9.22
N VAL A 52 -1.67 -11.10 9.38
CA VAL A 52 -2.59 -11.07 10.51
C VAL A 52 -1.84 -11.18 11.84
N ALA A 53 -0.85 -12.07 11.91
CA ALA A 53 -0.05 -12.22 13.12
C ALA A 53 0.70 -10.93 13.48
N ALA A 54 1.29 -10.28 12.50
CA ALA A 54 2.04 -9.05 12.70
C ALA A 54 1.12 -7.90 13.18
N VAL A 55 -0.03 -7.74 12.53
CA VAL A 55 -0.96 -6.67 12.88
C VAL A 55 -1.60 -6.92 14.24
N THR A 56 -1.93 -8.18 14.54
CA THR A 56 -2.52 -8.53 15.83
C THR A 56 -1.57 -8.22 16.99
N ALA A 57 -0.27 -8.40 16.78
CA ALA A 57 0.72 -8.02 17.80
C ALA A 57 0.64 -6.52 18.11
N TYR A 58 0.44 -5.69 17.12
CA TYR A 58 0.25 -4.25 17.33
C TYR A 58 -1.09 -3.92 17.95
N GLN A 59 -2.14 -4.64 17.59
CA GLN A 59 -3.46 -4.44 18.17
C GLN A 59 -3.43 -4.61 19.68
N ASN A 60 -2.73 -5.64 20.16
CA ASN A 60 -2.63 -5.91 21.59
C ASN A 60 -1.92 -4.76 22.35
N LEU A 61 -1.08 -4.00 21.66
CA LEU A 61 -0.37 -2.88 22.27
C LEU A 61 -1.14 -1.57 22.17
N LEU A 62 -1.86 -1.37 21.06
CA LEU A 62 -2.44 -0.07 20.73
C LEU A 62 -3.95 -0.03 20.85
N ASP A 63 -4.62 -1.16 21.00
CA ASP A 63 -6.07 -1.25 21.13
C ASP A 63 -6.80 -0.48 20.03
N ARG A 64 -6.49 -0.78 18.79
CA ARG A 64 -7.09 -0.10 17.64
C ARG A 64 -8.00 -1.03 16.86
N PRO A 65 -9.28 -0.67 16.69
CA PRO A 65 -10.26 -1.57 16.04
C PRO A 65 -9.91 -1.92 14.60
N TYR A 66 -9.26 -1.03 13.87
CA TYR A 66 -8.90 -1.29 12.48
C TYR A 66 -7.68 -2.20 12.32
N MET A 67 -7.10 -2.65 13.43
CA MET A 67 -6.02 -3.64 13.41
C MET A 67 -6.52 -5.03 13.75
N CYS A 68 -7.81 -5.31 13.57
CA CYS A 68 -8.35 -6.64 13.75
C CYS A 68 -8.42 -7.39 12.44
N GLU A 69 -8.44 -8.71 12.52
CA GLU A 69 -8.47 -9.57 11.33
C GLU A 69 -9.68 -9.32 10.46
N GLU A 70 -10.84 -9.10 11.08
CA GLU A 70 -12.06 -8.87 10.31
C GLU A 70 -11.97 -7.64 9.42
N TYR A 71 -11.43 -6.55 9.95
CA TYR A 71 -11.25 -5.33 9.18
C TYR A 71 -10.25 -5.56 8.03
N LEU A 72 -9.14 -6.21 8.34
CA LEU A 72 -8.11 -6.48 7.34
C LEU A 72 -8.66 -7.35 6.21
N GLN A 73 -9.45 -8.37 6.56
CA GLN A 73 -10.03 -9.26 5.55
C GLN A 73 -11.07 -8.55 4.70
N THR A 74 -11.87 -7.69 5.31
CA THR A 74 -12.84 -6.89 4.57
C THR A 74 -12.14 -6.00 3.54
N ARG A 75 -11.06 -5.35 3.93
CA ARG A 75 -10.30 -4.49 3.01
C ARG A 75 -9.64 -5.31 1.90
N ALA A 76 -9.04 -6.44 2.24
CA ALA A 76 -8.38 -7.29 1.25
C ALA A 76 -9.39 -7.88 0.26
N SER A 77 -10.57 -8.23 0.72
CA SER A 77 -11.64 -8.73 -0.16
C SER A 77 -12.20 -7.63 -1.05
N TRP A 78 -12.34 -6.43 -0.52
CA TRP A 78 -12.78 -5.26 -1.29
C TRP A 78 -11.82 -4.98 -2.45
N TRP A 79 -10.52 -4.94 -2.16
CA TRP A 79 -9.53 -4.68 -3.20
C TRP A 79 -9.48 -5.80 -4.24
N ALA A 80 -9.74 -7.05 -3.82
CA ALA A 80 -9.83 -8.15 -4.76
C ALA A 80 -10.97 -7.95 -5.75
N GLN A 81 -12.11 -7.45 -5.29
CA GLN A 81 -13.22 -7.14 -6.20
C GLN A 81 -12.88 -5.99 -7.13
N VAL A 82 -12.25 -4.94 -6.62
CA VAL A 82 -11.83 -3.81 -7.45
C VAL A 82 -10.85 -4.26 -8.52
N ALA A 83 -9.95 -5.17 -8.17
CA ALA A 83 -8.97 -5.70 -9.12
C ALA A 83 -9.54 -6.74 -10.09
N GLY A 84 -10.81 -7.08 -9.97
CA GLY A 84 -11.44 -8.06 -10.85
C GLY A 84 -11.13 -9.50 -10.50
N GLN A 85 -10.70 -9.78 -9.27
CA GLN A 85 -10.39 -11.13 -8.81
C GLN A 85 -11.14 -11.45 -7.50
N PRO A 86 -12.48 -11.52 -7.57
CA PRO A 86 -13.26 -11.83 -6.36
C PRO A 86 -12.87 -13.19 -5.81
N GLY A 87 -12.84 -13.31 -4.51
CA GLY A 87 -12.38 -14.53 -3.85
C GLY A 87 -10.91 -14.54 -3.47
N ALA A 88 -10.11 -13.64 -4.03
CA ALA A 88 -8.72 -13.48 -3.62
C ALA A 88 -8.63 -12.55 -2.40
N LEU A 89 -7.41 -12.41 -1.88
CA LEU A 89 -7.08 -11.42 -0.87
C LEU A 89 -5.99 -10.54 -1.46
N MET A 90 -6.24 -9.24 -1.55
CA MET A 90 -5.32 -8.33 -2.22
C MET A 90 -5.06 -7.08 -1.39
N GLU A 91 -3.86 -6.54 -1.55
CA GLU A 91 -3.54 -5.21 -1.08
C GLU A 91 -3.45 -4.28 -2.27
N ALA A 92 -3.84 -3.04 -2.06
CA ALA A 92 -3.74 -2.02 -3.08
C ALA A 92 -2.69 -0.98 -2.68
N PHE A 93 -2.03 -0.46 -3.69
CA PHE A 93 -1.03 0.59 -3.54
C PHE A 93 -1.34 1.70 -4.54
N GLU A 94 -0.91 2.89 -4.21
CA GLU A 94 -1.04 4.01 -5.13
C GLU A 94 0.32 4.29 -5.76
N LEU A 95 0.41 4.19 -7.08
CA LEU A 95 1.67 4.46 -7.77
C LEU A 95 1.91 5.96 -7.77
N ALA A 96 2.96 6.39 -7.10
CA ALA A 96 3.32 7.79 -7.01
C ALA A 96 4.45 8.17 -7.98
N VAL A 97 5.42 7.28 -8.16
CA VAL A 97 6.54 7.50 -9.07
C VAL A 97 6.88 6.19 -9.76
N TRP A 98 7.03 6.25 -11.07
CA TRP A 98 7.50 5.11 -11.87
C TRP A 98 8.68 5.56 -12.72
N ARG A 99 9.88 5.18 -12.31
CA ARG A 99 11.10 5.56 -13.01
C ARG A 99 12.14 4.45 -12.86
N PRO A 100 11.84 3.26 -13.41
CA PRO A 100 12.78 2.14 -13.31
C PRO A 100 13.99 2.34 -14.21
N ALA A 101 15.07 1.66 -13.90
CA ALA A 101 16.29 1.70 -14.69
C ALA A 101 16.02 1.19 -16.11
N GLY A 102 16.51 1.89 -17.12
CA GLY A 102 16.32 1.52 -18.51
C GLY A 102 14.87 1.54 -18.96
N ALA A 103 14.04 2.24 -18.21
CA ALA A 103 12.64 2.25 -18.50
C ALA A 103 12.35 2.79 -19.85
N CYS A 104 11.50 2.15 -20.55
CA CYS A 104 10.93 2.56 -21.80
C CYS A 104 11.91 2.69 -22.95
N GLY A 105 13.13 2.53 -22.68
CA GLY A 105 14.12 2.51 -23.73
C GLY A 105 14.11 3.70 -24.61
N VAL A 106 13.85 4.80 -24.05
CA VAL A 106 13.50 5.82 -24.84
C VAL A 106 14.59 6.53 -25.40
N HIS A 107 15.67 6.22 -25.25
CA HIS A 107 16.67 6.76 -25.87
C HIS A 107 16.65 6.27 -27.17
N GLY A 108 15.92 6.38 -27.55
CA GLY A 108 15.91 6.02 -29.01
C GLY A 108 16.50 6.03 -29.53
#